data_f18085e689b15b1556a451f2c182e6f7
#
_entry.id   f18085e689b15b1556a451f2c182e6f7
#
_cell.length_a   1.000
_cell.length_b   1.000
_cell.length_c   1.000
_cell.angle_alpha   90.00
_cell.angle_beta   90.00
_cell.angle_gamma   90.00
#
_symmetry.space_group_name_H-M   'P 1'
#
loop_
_entity.id
_entity.type
_entity.pdbx_description
1 polymer ?
#
loop_
_entity_poly.entity_id
_entity_poly.type
_entity_poly.pdbx_seq_one_letter_code
_entity_poly.pdbx_strand_id
1 'polypeptide(L)'
;KKVNIIVQSVIQPVDCDVPFDFVIHTASPASPKIMKDDPVGTVAANAIGTYYTLEAAKRGSGKGYLFISSREIYGQPYENQKIFTEETYGFVDPLDTRSCYPEGKKVAETMCACYRAQYGIDAKIARLAHTFGPGMSLDDGRVQADFLRNLVNDEDIVLKSDGSAIRTYTYV
;
A
#
# COMPACT_ATOMS: atom_id res chain seq x y z
N LYS A 1 -10.46 17.94 20.50
CA LYS A 1 -10.14 17.86 19.07
C LYS A 1 -11.38 17.45 18.33
N LYS A 2 -11.73 18.16 17.26
CA LYS A 2 -12.86 17.77 16.39
C LYS A 2 -12.33 16.83 15.32
N VAL A 3 -13.04 15.73 15.07
CA VAL A 3 -12.80 14.81 13.96
C VAL A 3 -13.98 14.98 13.00
N ASN A 4 -13.68 15.25 11.75
CA ASN A 4 -14.66 15.26 10.67
C ASN A 4 -14.47 14.00 9.83
N ILE A 5 -15.55 13.28 9.55
CA ILE A 5 -15.54 12.06 8.74
C ILE A 5 -16.21 12.37 7.42
N ILE A 6 -15.49 12.10 6.32
CA ILE A 6 -16.01 12.18 4.94
C ILE A 6 -16.04 10.75 4.39
N VAL A 7 -17.23 10.27 4.05
CA VAL A 7 -17.41 8.92 3.48
C VAL A 7 -17.46 9.04 1.96
N GLN A 8 -16.35 8.74 1.31
CA GLN A 8 -16.25 8.77 -0.15
C GLN A 8 -15.22 7.75 -0.67
N SER A 9 -15.26 7.46 -1.95
CA SER A 9 -14.22 6.68 -2.60
C SER A 9 -12.97 7.55 -2.83
N VAL A 10 -11.78 6.98 -2.59
CA VAL A 10 -10.51 7.67 -2.81
C VAL A 10 -10.24 8.02 -4.27
N ILE A 11 -10.90 7.33 -5.21
CA ILE A 11 -10.82 7.63 -6.66
C ILE A 11 -11.74 8.78 -7.11
N GLN A 12 -12.22 9.55 -6.15
CA GLN A 12 -12.96 10.79 -6.39
C GLN A 12 -12.19 11.97 -5.80
N PRO A 13 -12.38 13.21 -6.34
CA PRO A 13 -11.80 14.39 -5.73
C PRO A 13 -12.17 14.49 -4.26
N VAL A 14 -11.21 14.84 -3.41
CA VAL A 14 -11.48 15.00 -1.97
C VAL A 14 -12.48 16.14 -1.77
N ASP A 15 -13.66 15.79 -1.28
CA ASP A 15 -14.76 16.73 -1.02
C ASP A 15 -14.55 17.41 0.34
N CYS A 16 -13.65 18.39 0.35
CA CYS A 16 -13.35 19.19 1.53
C CYS A 16 -12.79 20.56 1.12
N ASP A 17 -13.45 21.61 1.56
CA ASP A 17 -13.03 23.00 1.31
C ASP A 17 -11.94 23.47 2.28
N VAL A 18 -11.70 22.73 3.37
CA VAL A 18 -10.68 23.09 4.34
C VAL A 18 -9.30 22.69 3.81
N PRO A 19 -8.33 23.62 3.78
CA PRO A 19 -6.97 23.31 3.36
C PRO A 19 -6.30 22.35 4.35
N PHE A 20 -5.57 21.36 3.82
CA PHE A 20 -4.81 20.41 4.63
C PHE A 20 -3.35 20.87 4.78
N ASP A 21 -2.86 20.88 6.00
CA ASP A 21 -1.43 21.08 6.28
C ASP A 21 -0.64 19.80 6.02
N PHE A 22 -1.19 18.66 6.44
CA PHE A 22 -0.59 17.34 6.29
C PHE A 22 -1.60 16.34 5.75
N VAL A 23 -1.17 15.48 4.86
CA VAL A 23 -1.97 14.38 4.31
C VAL A 23 -1.24 13.06 4.52
N ILE A 24 -1.94 12.07 5.06
CA ILE A 24 -1.45 10.69 5.13
C ILE A 24 -2.36 9.82 4.25
N HIS A 25 -1.81 9.33 3.15
CA HIS A 25 -2.56 8.49 2.20
C HIS A 25 -2.30 7.02 2.51
N THR A 26 -3.29 6.38 3.14
CA THR A 26 -3.28 4.95 3.49
C THR A 26 -4.27 4.14 2.68
N ALA A 27 -5.16 4.80 1.93
CA ALA A 27 -6.26 4.14 1.21
C ALA A 27 -5.72 3.27 0.06
N SER A 28 -5.74 1.97 0.28
CA SER A 28 -5.31 0.98 -0.72
C SER A 28 -5.83 -0.40 -0.31
N PRO A 29 -6.49 -1.14 -1.20
CA PRO A 29 -6.77 -2.54 -0.98
C PRO A 29 -5.44 -3.31 -0.84
N ALA A 30 -5.20 -3.92 0.33
CA ALA A 30 -3.94 -4.60 0.62
C ALA A 30 -4.10 -6.12 0.86
N SER A 31 -5.33 -6.63 0.82
CA SER A 31 -5.63 -8.04 0.93
C SER A 31 -5.43 -8.76 -0.40
N PRO A 32 -4.71 -9.90 -0.45
CA PRO A 32 -4.58 -10.71 -1.67
C PRO A 32 -5.93 -11.14 -2.26
N LYS A 33 -6.93 -11.36 -1.42
CA LYS A 33 -8.30 -11.68 -1.84
C LYS A 33 -8.90 -10.53 -2.65
N ILE A 34 -8.85 -9.31 -2.12
CA ILE A 34 -9.42 -8.14 -2.81
C ILE A 34 -8.66 -7.88 -4.12
N MET A 35 -7.34 -8.01 -4.13
CA MET A 35 -6.53 -7.84 -5.35
C MET A 35 -6.93 -8.81 -6.46
N LYS A 36 -7.34 -10.04 -6.09
CA LYS A 36 -7.83 -11.06 -7.03
C LYS A 36 -9.25 -10.74 -7.51
N ASP A 37 -10.13 -10.33 -6.59
CA ASP A 37 -11.56 -10.13 -6.87
C ASP A 37 -11.81 -8.79 -7.58
N ASP A 38 -11.01 -7.74 -7.30
CA ASP A 38 -11.09 -6.40 -7.90
C ASP A 38 -9.70 -5.82 -8.21
N PRO A 39 -9.00 -6.32 -9.23
CA PRO A 39 -7.70 -5.80 -9.62
C PRO A 39 -7.78 -4.38 -10.19
N VAL A 40 -8.86 -4.02 -10.90
CA VAL A 40 -9.06 -2.69 -11.46
C VAL A 40 -9.25 -1.65 -10.35
N GLY A 41 -10.12 -1.93 -9.37
CA GLY A 41 -10.28 -1.05 -8.21
C GLY A 41 -9.00 -0.92 -7.40
N THR A 42 -8.19 -1.99 -7.32
CA THR A 42 -6.90 -1.97 -6.63
C THR A 42 -5.90 -1.01 -7.30
N VAL A 43 -5.71 -1.09 -8.62
CA VAL A 43 -4.80 -0.18 -9.32
C VAL A 43 -5.34 1.25 -9.32
N ALA A 44 -6.65 1.44 -9.49
CA ALA A 44 -7.29 2.75 -9.47
C ALA A 44 -7.14 3.45 -8.10
N ALA A 45 -7.37 2.74 -7.00
CA ALA A 45 -7.21 3.30 -5.65
C ALA A 45 -5.78 3.79 -5.41
N ASN A 46 -4.77 3.06 -5.89
CA ASN A 46 -3.38 3.46 -5.74
C ASN A 46 -2.99 4.61 -6.69
N ALA A 47 -3.36 4.57 -7.96
CA ALA A 47 -2.98 5.58 -8.95
C ALA A 47 -3.86 6.84 -8.84
N ILE A 48 -5.17 6.70 -9.06
CA ILE A 48 -6.11 7.82 -9.09
C ILE A 48 -6.30 8.40 -7.68
N GLY A 49 -6.36 7.53 -6.66
CA GLY A 49 -6.47 7.96 -5.27
C GLY A 49 -5.26 8.78 -4.83
N THR A 50 -4.05 8.41 -5.24
CA THR A 50 -2.85 9.20 -4.97
C THR A 50 -2.91 10.55 -5.66
N TYR A 51 -3.37 10.60 -6.91
CA TYR A 51 -3.55 11.88 -7.63
C TYR A 51 -4.48 12.82 -6.85
N TYR A 52 -5.66 12.38 -6.45
CA TYR A 52 -6.62 13.24 -5.76
C TYR A 52 -6.17 13.67 -4.36
N THR A 53 -5.49 12.80 -3.64
CA THR A 53 -4.94 13.16 -2.31
C THR A 53 -3.74 14.11 -2.42
N LEU A 54 -2.92 14.01 -3.46
CA LEU A 54 -1.86 14.99 -3.77
C LEU A 54 -2.44 16.34 -4.20
N GLU A 55 -3.51 16.34 -5.02
CA GLU A 55 -4.23 17.58 -5.36
C GLU A 55 -4.84 18.24 -4.12
N ALA A 56 -5.35 17.46 -3.17
CA ALA A 56 -5.83 17.98 -1.90
C ALA A 56 -4.70 18.60 -1.06
N ALA A 57 -3.54 17.95 -0.98
CA ALA A 57 -2.36 18.49 -0.31
C ALA A 57 -1.87 19.78 -0.98
N LYS A 58 -1.89 19.85 -2.31
CA LYS A 58 -1.49 21.02 -3.09
C LYS A 58 -2.43 22.22 -2.87
N ARG A 59 -3.75 21.99 -2.74
CA ARG A 59 -4.73 23.05 -2.39
C ARG A 59 -4.53 23.62 -0.99
N GLY A 60 -3.91 22.83 -0.09
CA GLY A 60 -3.56 23.25 1.25
C GLY A 60 -2.21 23.96 1.32
N SER A 61 -1.56 23.85 2.46
CA SER A 61 -0.22 24.45 2.65
C SER A 61 0.91 23.60 2.05
N GLY A 62 0.63 22.34 1.69
CA GLY A 62 1.63 21.41 1.19
C GLY A 62 2.77 21.08 2.16
N LYS A 63 2.58 21.34 3.48
CA LYS A 63 3.62 21.16 4.51
C LYS A 63 4.13 19.73 4.64
N GLY A 64 3.30 18.74 4.28
CA GLY A 64 3.73 17.36 4.28
C GLY A 64 2.68 16.43 3.70
N TYR A 65 3.19 15.43 2.99
CA TYR A 65 2.40 14.33 2.43
C TYR A 65 3.13 13.02 2.71
N LEU A 66 2.45 12.06 3.31
CA LEU A 66 3.00 10.72 3.54
C LEU A 66 2.19 9.69 2.73
N PHE A 67 2.86 9.05 1.79
CA PHE A 67 2.32 7.91 1.06
C PHE A 67 2.75 6.59 1.69
N ILE A 68 1.77 5.76 2.04
CA ILE A 68 2.04 4.41 2.53
C ILE A 68 2.17 3.46 1.33
N SER A 69 3.41 3.20 0.96
CA SER A 69 3.80 2.26 -0.08
C SER A 69 4.03 0.85 0.48
N SER A 70 4.64 -0.01 -0.28
CA SER A 70 4.83 -1.40 0.06
C SER A 70 6.19 -1.92 -0.45
N ARG A 71 6.76 -2.90 0.26
CA ARG A 71 7.90 -3.66 -0.24
C ARG A 71 7.62 -4.38 -1.57
N GLU A 72 6.35 -4.58 -1.94
CA GLU A 72 6.00 -5.27 -3.19
C GLU A 72 6.44 -4.50 -4.44
N ILE A 73 6.73 -3.21 -4.32
CA ILE A 73 7.30 -2.43 -5.43
C ILE A 73 8.66 -2.94 -5.90
N TYR A 74 9.40 -3.63 -5.02
CA TYR A 74 10.69 -4.21 -5.38
C TYR A 74 10.57 -5.39 -6.37
N GLY A 75 9.39 -6.00 -6.48
CA GLY A 75 9.13 -7.10 -7.41
C GLY A 75 9.96 -8.35 -7.11
N GLN A 76 10.27 -9.09 -8.16
CA GLN A 76 11.16 -10.26 -8.09
C GLN A 76 12.61 -9.78 -8.01
N PRO A 77 13.39 -10.27 -7.02
CA PRO A 77 14.79 -9.91 -6.91
C PRO A 77 15.60 -10.49 -8.07
N TYR A 78 16.66 -9.80 -8.46
CA TYR A 78 17.67 -10.41 -9.31
C TYR A 78 18.39 -11.56 -8.58
N GLU A 79 19.01 -12.46 -9.35
CA GLU A 79 19.73 -13.60 -8.80
C GLU A 79 20.71 -13.17 -7.68
N ASN A 80 20.68 -13.93 -6.57
CA ASN A 80 21.50 -13.71 -5.38
C ASN A 80 21.20 -12.46 -4.53
N GLN A 81 20.21 -11.66 -4.85
CA GLN A 81 19.85 -10.52 -4.02
C GLN A 81 19.02 -10.96 -2.81
N LYS A 82 19.62 -10.91 -1.62
CA LYS A 82 19.00 -11.33 -0.35
C LYS A 82 18.48 -10.16 0.48
N ILE A 83 18.99 -8.96 0.24
CA ILE A 83 18.66 -7.75 1.00
C ILE A 83 18.12 -6.71 0.03
N PHE A 84 17.01 -6.08 0.41
CA PHE A 84 16.43 -4.95 -0.33
C PHE A 84 16.76 -3.66 0.39
N THR A 85 17.16 -2.66 -0.36
CA THR A 85 17.31 -1.27 0.07
C THR A 85 16.35 -0.40 -0.74
N GLU A 86 16.23 0.87 -0.42
CA GLU A 86 15.40 1.81 -1.17
C GLU A 86 15.83 1.98 -2.63
N GLU A 87 17.07 1.63 -2.95
CA GLU A 87 17.66 1.67 -4.30
C GLU A 87 17.50 0.35 -5.06
N THR A 88 16.84 -0.64 -4.45
CA THR A 88 16.64 -1.94 -5.10
C THR A 88 15.57 -1.83 -6.18
N TYR A 89 15.87 -2.40 -7.34
CA TYR A 89 14.95 -2.54 -8.47
C TYR A 89 14.81 -4.02 -8.82
N GLY A 90 13.60 -4.46 -9.10
CA GLY A 90 13.31 -5.82 -9.51
C GLY A 90 12.17 -5.86 -10.50
N PHE A 91 11.99 -7.02 -11.12
CA PHE A 91 10.99 -7.23 -12.15
C PHE A 91 9.60 -7.39 -11.55
N VAL A 92 8.63 -6.70 -12.15
CA VAL A 92 7.20 -6.93 -11.97
C VAL A 92 6.60 -7.06 -13.36
N ASP A 93 5.94 -8.18 -13.65
CA ASP A 93 5.27 -8.40 -14.93
C ASP A 93 4.01 -7.53 -15.02
N PRO A 94 3.96 -6.50 -15.89
CA PRO A 94 2.81 -5.61 -15.97
C PRO A 94 1.57 -6.27 -16.60
N LEU A 95 1.71 -7.44 -17.20
CA LEU A 95 0.59 -8.19 -17.81
C LEU A 95 -0.02 -9.22 -16.85
N ASP A 96 0.62 -9.50 -15.73
CA ASP A 96 0.00 -10.30 -14.66
C ASP A 96 -0.99 -9.43 -13.88
N THR A 97 -2.24 -9.87 -13.77
CA THR A 97 -3.28 -9.14 -13.01
C THR A 97 -2.92 -8.97 -11.54
N ARG A 98 -2.09 -9.86 -10.96
CA ARG A 98 -1.57 -9.73 -9.60
C ARG A 98 -0.69 -8.49 -9.43
N SER A 99 -0.13 -7.98 -10.51
CA SER A 99 0.70 -6.76 -10.53
C SER A 99 -0.10 -5.47 -10.32
N CYS A 100 -1.44 -5.53 -10.30
CA CYS A 100 -2.29 -4.36 -10.02
C CYS A 100 -1.88 -3.59 -8.76
N TYR A 101 -1.43 -4.29 -7.72
CA TYR A 101 -1.00 -3.67 -6.48
C TYR A 101 0.42 -3.09 -6.56
N PRO A 102 1.49 -3.86 -6.86
CA PRO A 102 2.83 -3.30 -6.93
C PRO A 102 2.97 -2.23 -8.01
N GLU A 103 2.37 -2.38 -9.19
CA GLU A 103 2.42 -1.36 -10.25
C GLU A 103 1.63 -0.11 -9.85
N GLY A 104 0.44 -0.26 -9.24
CA GLY A 104 -0.30 0.86 -8.69
C GLY A 104 0.50 1.64 -7.64
N LYS A 105 1.23 0.95 -6.75
CA LYS A 105 2.13 1.57 -5.76
C LYS A 105 3.33 2.26 -6.43
N LYS A 106 3.93 1.68 -7.47
CA LYS A 106 5.03 2.34 -8.22
C LYS A 106 4.57 3.63 -8.88
N VAL A 107 3.42 3.62 -9.56
CA VAL A 107 2.84 4.83 -10.16
C VAL A 107 2.60 5.90 -9.09
N ALA A 108 2.08 5.53 -7.94
CA ALA A 108 1.84 6.44 -6.82
C ALA A 108 3.15 7.07 -6.29
N GLU A 109 4.22 6.28 -6.15
CA GLU A 109 5.54 6.80 -5.76
C GLU A 109 6.09 7.77 -6.81
N THR A 110 5.93 7.45 -8.10
CA THR A 110 6.32 8.35 -9.20
C THR A 110 5.54 9.66 -9.13
N MET A 111 4.22 9.61 -8.87
CA MET A 111 3.42 10.82 -8.68
C MET A 111 3.93 11.66 -7.50
N CYS A 112 4.27 11.05 -6.37
CA CYS A 112 4.86 11.76 -5.23
C CYS A 112 6.16 12.49 -5.63
N ALA A 113 7.04 11.83 -6.40
CA ALA A 113 8.27 12.44 -6.90
C ALA A 113 7.99 13.61 -7.85
N CYS A 114 7.03 13.44 -8.78
CA CYS A 114 6.61 14.49 -9.71
C CYS A 114 6.03 15.72 -8.98
N TYR A 115 5.14 15.50 -8.02
CA TYR A 115 4.54 16.58 -7.24
C TYR A 115 5.57 17.31 -6.37
N ARG A 116 6.56 16.59 -5.84
CA ARG A 116 7.70 17.22 -5.14
C ARG A 116 8.48 18.11 -6.09
N ALA A 117 8.83 17.62 -7.27
CA ALA A 117 9.63 18.38 -8.24
C ALA A 117 8.88 19.57 -8.83
N GLN A 118 7.59 19.39 -9.16
CA GLN A 118 6.82 20.38 -9.89
C GLN A 118 6.16 21.43 -8.99
N TYR A 119 5.73 21.02 -7.79
CA TYR A 119 4.93 21.88 -6.90
C TYR A 119 5.56 22.11 -5.52
N GLY A 120 6.73 21.54 -5.24
CA GLY A 120 7.43 21.70 -3.97
C GLY A 120 6.75 21.03 -2.76
N ILE A 121 5.83 20.09 -2.99
CA ILE A 121 5.17 19.36 -1.91
C ILE A 121 6.17 18.45 -1.23
N ASP A 122 6.30 18.53 0.12
CA ASP A 122 7.15 17.63 0.89
C ASP A 122 6.53 16.23 1.01
N ALA A 123 6.55 15.49 -0.10
CA ALA A 123 6.02 14.14 -0.17
C ALA A 123 7.05 13.12 0.30
N LYS A 124 6.72 12.39 1.35
CA LYS A 124 7.49 11.25 1.87
C LYS A 124 6.81 9.94 1.48
N ILE A 125 7.61 8.88 1.35
CA ILE A 125 7.15 7.55 0.96
C ILE A 125 7.65 6.56 2.01
N ALA A 126 6.75 5.73 2.56
CA ALA A 126 7.09 4.64 3.47
C ALA A 126 6.75 3.30 2.83
N ARG A 127 7.77 2.51 2.47
CA ARG A 127 7.63 1.16 1.91
C ARG A 127 7.54 0.12 3.02
N LEU A 128 6.31 -0.17 3.45
CA LEU A 128 6.09 -1.09 4.56
C LEU A 128 6.31 -2.54 4.14
N ALA A 129 6.90 -3.32 5.04
CA ALA A 129 6.96 -4.78 4.96
C ALA A 129 5.58 -5.40 5.32
N HIS A 130 5.53 -6.72 5.56
CA HIS A 130 4.30 -7.37 6.04
C HIS A 130 4.02 -6.92 7.48
N THR A 131 3.16 -5.93 7.61
CA THR A 131 2.76 -5.39 8.90
C THR A 131 1.58 -6.18 9.45
N PHE A 132 1.63 -6.52 10.73
CA PHE A 132 0.58 -7.22 11.45
C PHE A 132 0.50 -6.74 12.90
N GLY A 133 -0.63 -6.98 13.55
CA GLY A 133 -0.83 -6.62 14.95
C GLY A 133 -2.29 -6.54 15.34
N PRO A 134 -2.62 -5.92 16.49
CA PRO A 134 -3.99 -5.78 16.95
C PRO A 134 -4.88 -5.12 15.90
N GLY A 135 -6.08 -5.66 15.70
CA GLY A 135 -7.05 -5.19 14.72
C GLY A 135 -6.91 -5.83 13.32
N MET A 136 -5.92 -6.70 13.08
CA MET A 136 -5.89 -7.49 11.86
C MET A 136 -7.02 -8.53 11.86
N SER A 137 -7.79 -8.58 10.75
CA SER A 137 -8.82 -9.61 10.58
C SER A 137 -8.17 -10.99 10.38
N LEU A 138 -8.74 -12.02 11.01
CA LEU A 138 -8.35 -13.41 10.77
C LEU A 138 -8.73 -13.89 9.37
N ASP A 139 -9.64 -13.20 8.68
CA ASP A 139 -10.04 -13.46 7.29
C ASP A 139 -9.33 -12.56 6.27
N ASP A 140 -8.20 -11.96 6.65
CA ASP A 140 -7.42 -11.07 5.79
C ASP A 140 -6.86 -11.77 4.54
N GLY A 141 -6.64 -13.08 4.61
CA GLY A 141 -6.12 -13.92 3.51
C GLY A 141 -4.59 -13.92 3.40
N ARG A 142 -3.88 -13.25 4.29
CA ARG A 142 -2.43 -13.36 4.43
C ARG A 142 -2.05 -14.54 5.34
N VAL A 143 -0.90 -15.13 5.10
CA VAL A 143 -0.43 -16.34 5.79
C VAL A 143 -0.44 -16.21 7.32
N GLN A 144 -0.04 -15.07 7.86
CA GLN A 144 -0.05 -14.83 9.30
C GLN A 144 -1.47 -14.79 9.88
N ALA A 145 -2.45 -14.29 9.12
CA ALA A 145 -3.86 -14.32 9.53
C ALA A 145 -4.40 -15.76 9.51
N ASP A 146 -4.07 -16.51 8.46
CA ASP A 146 -4.46 -17.93 8.38
C ASP A 146 -3.88 -18.73 9.56
N PHE A 147 -2.60 -18.57 9.89
CA PHE A 147 -1.97 -19.26 11.01
C PHE A 147 -2.59 -18.88 12.37
N LEU A 148 -2.85 -17.59 12.58
CA LEU A 148 -3.51 -17.13 13.80
C LEU A 148 -4.94 -17.66 13.89
N ARG A 149 -5.68 -17.70 12.79
CA ARG A 149 -7.03 -18.29 12.76
C ARG A 149 -7.01 -19.77 13.13
N ASN A 150 -6.10 -20.56 12.52
CA ASN A 150 -5.96 -21.98 12.86
C ASN A 150 -5.63 -22.15 14.35
N LEU A 151 -4.69 -21.36 14.88
CA LEU A 151 -4.34 -21.42 16.29
C LEU A 151 -5.52 -21.09 17.21
N VAL A 152 -6.30 -20.06 16.90
CA VAL A 152 -7.47 -19.64 17.71
C VAL A 152 -8.58 -20.69 17.67
N ASN A 153 -8.71 -21.39 16.55
CA ASN A 153 -9.73 -22.43 16.36
C ASN A 153 -9.28 -23.83 16.79
N ASP A 154 -8.06 -23.98 17.32
CA ASP A 154 -7.45 -25.28 17.63
C ASP A 154 -7.39 -26.23 16.42
N GLU A 155 -7.07 -25.64 15.26
CA GLU A 155 -6.93 -26.34 13.97
C GLU A 155 -5.45 -26.52 13.62
N ASP A 156 -5.15 -27.55 12.83
CA ASP A 156 -3.80 -27.77 12.30
C ASP A 156 -3.38 -26.65 11.36
N ILE A 157 -2.11 -26.20 11.48
CA ILE A 157 -1.50 -25.27 10.54
C ILE A 157 -1.07 -26.03 9.29
N VAL A 158 -1.76 -25.79 8.18
CA VAL A 158 -1.48 -26.43 6.89
C VAL A 158 -0.76 -25.45 5.96
N LEU A 159 0.49 -25.80 5.58
CA LEU A 159 1.24 -25.04 4.59
C LEU A 159 0.73 -25.36 3.18
N LYS A 160 0.37 -24.32 2.43
CA LYS A 160 -0.08 -24.44 1.02
C LYS A 160 1.10 -24.43 0.02
N SER A 161 2.33 -24.38 0.53
CA SER A 161 3.58 -24.35 -0.24
C SER A 161 4.63 -25.23 0.45
N ASP A 162 5.82 -25.31 -0.13
CA ASP A 162 6.98 -26.03 0.43
C ASP A 162 7.58 -25.39 1.69
N GLY A 163 7.08 -24.24 2.13
CA GLY A 163 7.55 -23.51 3.31
C GLY A 163 8.89 -22.77 3.11
N SER A 164 9.46 -22.77 1.93
CA SER A 164 10.77 -22.15 1.65
C SER A 164 10.75 -20.62 1.62
N ALA A 165 9.56 -20.01 1.54
CA ALA A 165 9.42 -18.57 1.37
C ALA A 165 9.84 -17.79 2.64
N ILE A 166 10.85 -16.94 2.51
CA ILE A 166 11.31 -16.02 3.58
C ILE A 166 10.58 -14.69 3.43
N ARG A 167 10.07 -14.17 4.53
CA ARG A 167 9.34 -12.89 4.58
C ARG A 167 9.79 -12.05 5.76
N THR A 168 9.83 -10.73 5.55
CA THR A 168 10.06 -9.77 6.63
C THR A 168 8.72 -9.34 7.22
N TYR A 169 8.61 -9.38 8.53
CA TYR A 169 7.42 -8.96 9.26
C TYR A 169 7.72 -7.79 10.18
N THR A 170 6.74 -6.88 10.30
CA THR A 170 6.76 -5.77 11.25
C THR A 170 5.53 -5.88 12.15
N TYR A 171 5.75 -5.93 13.45
CA TYR A 171 4.68 -5.87 14.46
C TYR A 171 4.45 -4.42 14.87
N VAL A 172 3.17 -3.99 15.05
CA VAL A 172 2.74 -2.66 15.51
C VAL A 172 2.26 -2.69 16.95
#